data_038f4ea0add6ef5b0f62c34c304342df
#
_entry.id   038f4ea0add6ef5b0f62c34c304342df
#
_cell.length_a   1.000
_cell.length_b   1.000
_cell.length_c   1.000
_cell.angle_alpha   90.00
_cell.angle_beta   90.00
_cell.angle_gamma   90.00
#
_symmetry.space_group_name_H-M   'P 1'
#
loop_
_entity.id
_entity.type
_entity.pdbx_description
1 polymer ?
#
loop_
_entity_poly.entity_id
_entity_poly.type
_entity_poly.pdbx_seq_one_letter_code
_entity_poly.pdbx_strand_id
1 'polypeptide(L)'
;MNGRAELDTEQTNLQSLRGLALLRDPLLNRGTAFTEEERDRFGLRGLLPPHVLTMAEQATRIMSNLRRLPNDLEKYVALNALHDRNEALFFRVVCDNIDEIQPLIYTPTVGLACQRFGHIFQRPRGLFISAADKGRVAKLLENWPYSAKLIVVTDGERILGLGDLGANGMGIPVGKLSLYTACAGIDPHVCLPVMLDVGTNNETLLNDPYYIGLRQKRVTGAAYDAFIDEFITAARARFPNVLIQFEDFGNHSAFELLNRYRNKIPTFNDDIQGTAAVALAGLFTALRVTGGKLSEQNILFLGAGEAAIGIADLVVSAMQAEGASEKDARARIWLVDSRGLVVKDRAGLNENKKRYAHAHHQVDDFPTAVKTLKPTAIIGVAAVGGTFTPEVLQTMAKINERPIVFALSNPTSQAECSAEEAYRHTDGRALFACGSPYDPVTLGSQTFVPRQGNNSYIFPGVGLGVIASAAQLVTNDMFMAAAKTLAGLVDDADLRQGSLYPALPRIREVSAEIAAAVADVAFDAGLAPGVRPNNMREAVAAQMYDPRY
;
A
#
# COMPACT_ATOMS: atom_id res chain seq x y z
N MET A 1 -20.58 -1.30 -21.16
CA MET A 1 -20.63 -2.26 -22.31
C MET A 1 -19.37 -3.12 -22.46
N ASN A 2 -18.28 -2.86 -21.72
CA ASN A 2 -17.01 -3.61 -21.89
C ASN A 2 -16.97 -4.99 -21.20
N GLY A 3 -17.75 -5.24 -20.15
CA GLY A 3 -17.71 -6.54 -19.46
C GLY A 3 -18.28 -7.72 -20.26
N ARG A 4 -19.08 -7.48 -21.29
CA ARG A 4 -19.58 -8.56 -22.16
C ARG A 4 -18.53 -8.99 -23.21
N ALA A 5 -17.71 -8.08 -23.69
CA ALA A 5 -16.68 -8.39 -24.68
C ALA A 5 -15.49 -9.17 -24.07
N GLU A 6 -15.19 -8.95 -22.78
CA GLU A 6 -14.13 -9.68 -22.06
C GLU A 6 -14.58 -11.09 -21.68
N LEU A 7 -15.83 -11.27 -21.23
CA LEU A 7 -16.44 -12.59 -21.02
C LEU A 7 -16.52 -13.43 -22.32
N ASP A 8 -16.76 -12.79 -23.45
CA ASP A 8 -16.73 -13.46 -24.75
C ASP A 8 -15.31 -13.91 -25.14
N THR A 9 -14.27 -13.16 -24.73
CA THR A 9 -12.87 -13.52 -25.01
C THR A 9 -12.40 -14.68 -24.13
N GLU A 10 -12.77 -14.70 -22.84
CA GLU A 10 -12.49 -15.84 -21.95
C GLU A 10 -13.22 -17.11 -22.40
N GLN A 11 -14.50 -17.02 -22.76
CA GLN A 11 -15.26 -18.15 -23.29
C GLN A 11 -14.68 -18.66 -24.62
N THR A 12 -14.18 -17.77 -25.47
CA THR A 12 -13.53 -18.12 -26.75
C THR A 12 -12.17 -18.79 -26.49
N ASN A 13 -11.39 -18.32 -25.50
CA ASN A 13 -10.11 -18.93 -25.12
C ASN A 13 -10.29 -20.29 -24.44
N LEU A 14 -11.28 -20.45 -23.56
CA LEU A 14 -11.65 -21.74 -22.96
C LEU A 14 -12.05 -22.78 -24.04
N GLN A 15 -12.64 -22.35 -25.13
CA GLN A 15 -13.02 -23.25 -26.23
C GLN A 15 -11.82 -23.70 -27.09
N SER A 16 -10.71 -22.95 -27.06
CA SER A 16 -9.53 -23.22 -27.89
C SER A 16 -8.49 -24.13 -27.22
N LEU A 17 -8.37 -24.10 -25.87
CA LEU A 17 -7.40 -24.89 -25.11
C LEU A 17 -7.99 -26.22 -24.62
N ARG A 18 -7.21 -27.28 -24.70
CA ARG A 18 -7.60 -28.65 -24.28
C ARG A 18 -6.43 -29.35 -23.55
N GLY A 19 -6.77 -30.38 -22.78
CA GLY A 19 -5.80 -31.26 -22.13
C GLY A 19 -4.78 -30.53 -21.26
N LEU A 20 -3.53 -30.90 -21.41
CA LEU A 20 -2.43 -30.30 -20.62
C LEU A 20 -2.23 -28.81 -20.89
N ALA A 21 -2.56 -28.30 -22.09
CA ALA A 21 -2.45 -26.88 -22.39
C ALA A 21 -3.41 -26.07 -21.52
N LEU A 22 -4.66 -26.51 -21.35
CA LEU A 22 -5.64 -25.88 -20.47
C LEU A 22 -5.21 -25.94 -18.98
N LEU A 23 -4.69 -27.09 -18.53
CA LEU A 23 -4.22 -27.24 -17.14
C LEU A 23 -2.95 -26.44 -16.82
N ARG A 24 -2.24 -25.96 -17.83
CA ARG A 24 -1.04 -25.11 -17.69
C ARG A 24 -1.32 -23.62 -17.78
N ASP A 25 -2.53 -23.24 -18.20
CA ASP A 25 -2.95 -21.85 -18.26
C ASP A 25 -3.45 -21.41 -16.88
N PRO A 26 -2.79 -20.46 -16.21
CA PRO A 26 -3.15 -20.07 -14.84
C PRO A 26 -4.52 -19.39 -14.74
N LEU A 27 -5.00 -18.78 -15.81
CA LEU A 27 -6.27 -18.05 -15.86
C LEU A 27 -7.46 -18.98 -16.03
N LEU A 28 -7.28 -20.06 -16.81
CA LEU A 28 -8.33 -20.99 -17.19
C LEU A 28 -8.32 -22.29 -16.39
N ASN A 29 -7.22 -22.58 -15.70
CA ASN A 29 -7.06 -23.81 -14.93
C ASN A 29 -7.91 -23.78 -13.66
N ARG A 30 -8.84 -24.74 -13.54
CA ARG A 30 -9.65 -25.00 -12.34
C ARG A 30 -9.18 -26.23 -11.56
N GLY A 31 -8.12 -26.90 -12.04
CA GLY A 31 -7.59 -28.13 -11.43
C GLY A 31 -8.66 -29.19 -11.26
N THR A 32 -8.78 -29.71 -10.04
CA THR A 32 -9.77 -30.76 -9.70
C THR A 32 -11.22 -30.27 -9.67
N ALA A 33 -11.49 -28.98 -9.86
CA ALA A 33 -12.86 -28.45 -9.90
C ALA A 33 -13.54 -28.51 -11.28
N PHE A 34 -12.83 -28.90 -12.34
CA PHE A 34 -13.49 -29.18 -13.61
C PHE A 34 -14.55 -30.28 -13.41
N THR A 35 -15.80 -29.99 -13.82
CA THR A 35 -16.93 -30.93 -13.72
C THR A 35 -16.71 -32.14 -14.63
N GLU A 36 -17.51 -33.18 -14.46
CA GLU A 36 -17.41 -34.39 -15.29
C GLU A 36 -17.63 -34.07 -16.79
N GLU A 37 -18.62 -33.19 -17.09
CA GLU A 37 -18.90 -32.77 -18.46
C GLU A 37 -17.76 -31.95 -19.07
N GLU A 38 -17.16 -31.05 -18.26
CA GLU A 38 -16.00 -30.24 -18.67
C GLU A 38 -14.77 -31.13 -18.92
N ARG A 39 -14.57 -32.18 -18.10
CA ARG A 39 -13.47 -33.13 -18.27
C ARG A 39 -13.60 -33.90 -19.60
N ASP A 40 -14.80 -34.28 -19.97
CA ASP A 40 -15.05 -34.89 -21.29
C ASP A 40 -14.84 -33.88 -22.42
N ARG A 41 -15.46 -32.71 -22.28
CA ARG A 41 -15.42 -31.65 -23.29
C ARG A 41 -14.00 -31.18 -23.59
N PHE A 42 -13.17 -31.00 -22.58
CA PHE A 42 -11.82 -30.44 -22.72
C PHE A 42 -10.70 -31.48 -22.76
N GLY A 43 -11.02 -32.77 -22.74
CA GLY A 43 -10.03 -33.85 -22.83
C GLY A 43 -9.16 -33.96 -21.57
N LEU A 44 -9.77 -33.82 -20.40
CA LEU A 44 -9.07 -33.82 -19.09
C LEU A 44 -9.14 -35.17 -18.38
N ARG A 45 -9.94 -36.12 -18.89
CA ARG A 45 -10.02 -37.47 -18.29
C ARG A 45 -8.66 -38.18 -18.37
N GLY A 46 -8.29 -38.82 -17.26
CA GLY A 46 -7.00 -39.44 -17.10
C GLY A 46 -5.86 -38.49 -16.77
N LEU A 47 -6.05 -37.16 -16.95
CA LEU A 47 -5.10 -36.13 -16.51
C LEU A 47 -5.42 -35.63 -15.10
N LEU A 48 -6.67 -35.68 -14.68
CA LEU A 48 -7.12 -35.28 -13.36
C LEU A 48 -7.54 -36.50 -12.52
N PRO A 49 -7.35 -36.48 -11.19
CA PRO A 49 -7.92 -37.48 -10.28
C PRO A 49 -9.44 -37.53 -10.43
N PRO A 50 -10.10 -38.69 -10.24
CA PRO A 50 -11.53 -38.86 -10.51
C PRO A 50 -12.44 -37.93 -9.70
N HIS A 51 -12.07 -37.66 -8.43
CA HIS A 51 -12.90 -36.84 -7.55
C HIS A 51 -12.93 -35.37 -7.99
N VAL A 52 -14.15 -34.81 -8.13
CA VAL A 52 -14.35 -33.39 -8.41
C VAL A 52 -14.44 -32.64 -7.10
N LEU A 53 -13.53 -31.71 -6.88
CA LEU A 53 -13.52 -30.83 -5.71
C LEU A 53 -14.15 -29.48 -6.05
N THR A 54 -14.89 -28.92 -5.10
CA THR A 54 -15.29 -27.50 -5.17
C THR A 54 -14.11 -26.57 -4.96
N MET A 55 -14.22 -25.31 -5.38
CA MET A 55 -13.23 -24.28 -5.09
C MET A 55 -12.99 -24.12 -3.57
N ALA A 56 -14.04 -24.21 -2.75
CA ALA A 56 -13.93 -24.12 -1.29
C ALA A 56 -13.11 -25.27 -0.68
N GLU A 57 -13.30 -26.50 -1.16
CA GLU A 57 -12.48 -27.64 -0.72
C GLU A 57 -11.02 -27.52 -1.17
N GLN A 58 -10.79 -27.01 -2.38
CA GLN A 58 -9.44 -26.69 -2.84
C GLN A 58 -8.79 -25.62 -1.97
N ALA A 59 -9.49 -24.52 -1.64
CA ALA A 59 -8.98 -23.46 -0.76
C ALA A 59 -8.63 -23.99 0.62
N THR A 60 -9.52 -24.80 1.23
CA THR A 60 -9.30 -25.44 2.53
C THR A 60 -8.03 -26.32 2.50
N ARG A 61 -7.85 -27.11 1.44
CA ARG A 61 -6.66 -27.95 1.26
C ARG A 61 -5.38 -27.10 1.11
N ILE A 62 -5.43 -25.99 0.35
CA ILE A 62 -4.29 -25.09 0.21
C ILE A 62 -3.91 -24.50 1.58
N MET A 63 -4.87 -23.99 2.34
CA MET A 63 -4.61 -23.43 3.68
C MET A 63 -4.04 -24.47 4.64
N SER A 64 -4.57 -25.70 4.64
CA SER A 64 -4.03 -26.80 5.46
C SER A 64 -2.57 -27.10 5.12
N ASN A 65 -2.20 -27.09 3.85
CA ASN A 65 -0.82 -27.31 3.43
C ASN A 65 0.09 -26.12 3.74
N LEU A 66 -0.40 -24.89 3.52
CA LEU A 66 0.35 -23.67 3.80
C LEU A 66 0.75 -23.56 5.27
N ARG A 67 -0.18 -23.90 6.19
CA ARG A 67 0.06 -23.87 7.65
C ARG A 67 1.11 -24.87 8.13
N ARG A 68 1.45 -25.89 7.32
CA ARG A 68 2.52 -26.86 7.63
C ARG A 68 3.90 -26.40 7.20
N LEU A 69 4.02 -25.35 6.40
CA LEU A 69 5.31 -24.85 5.94
C LEU A 69 6.07 -24.18 7.10
N PRO A 70 7.42 -24.34 7.14
CA PRO A 70 8.21 -24.02 8.32
C PRO A 70 8.36 -22.54 8.62
N ASN A 71 8.22 -21.67 7.61
CA ASN A 71 8.40 -20.23 7.75
C ASN A 71 7.62 -19.45 6.69
N ASP A 72 7.53 -18.14 6.87
CA ASP A 72 6.70 -17.28 6.04
C ASP A 72 7.26 -17.09 4.62
N LEU A 73 8.59 -17.17 4.42
CA LEU A 73 9.16 -17.13 3.07
C LEU A 73 8.75 -18.35 2.24
N GLU A 74 8.75 -19.54 2.84
CA GLU A 74 8.28 -20.77 2.16
C GLU A 74 6.78 -20.69 1.85
N LYS A 75 5.98 -20.09 2.76
CA LYS A 75 4.56 -19.82 2.50
C LYS A 75 4.37 -18.83 1.35
N TYR A 76 5.17 -17.75 1.31
CA TYR A 76 5.19 -16.80 0.20
C TYR A 76 5.49 -17.50 -1.14
N VAL A 77 6.53 -18.33 -1.19
CA VAL A 77 6.90 -19.09 -2.40
C VAL A 77 5.77 -20.04 -2.83
N ALA A 78 5.13 -20.72 -1.87
CA ALA A 78 4.02 -21.63 -2.15
C ALA A 78 2.77 -20.87 -2.68
N LEU A 79 2.48 -19.68 -2.14
CA LEU A 79 1.41 -18.81 -2.63
C LEU A 79 1.69 -18.31 -4.05
N ASN A 80 2.92 -17.90 -4.35
CA ASN A 80 3.31 -17.54 -5.71
C ASN A 80 3.19 -18.71 -6.69
N ALA A 81 3.60 -19.90 -6.29
CA ALA A 81 3.43 -21.11 -7.09
C ALA A 81 1.93 -21.47 -7.32
N LEU A 82 1.06 -21.16 -6.35
CA LEU A 82 -0.39 -21.29 -6.55
C LEU A 82 -0.90 -20.27 -7.58
N HIS A 83 -0.50 -19.02 -7.45
CA HIS A 83 -0.87 -17.95 -8.36
C HIS A 83 -0.41 -18.27 -9.80
N ASP A 84 0.80 -18.86 -9.98
CA ASP A 84 1.36 -19.26 -11.27
C ASP A 84 0.61 -20.40 -11.98
N ARG A 85 -0.20 -21.16 -11.25
CA ARG A 85 -0.93 -22.31 -11.81
C ARG A 85 -2.45 -22.19 -11.78
N ASN A 86 -3.01 -21.34 -10.88
CA ASN A 86 -4.44 -21.15 -10.74
C ASN A 86 -4.72 -19.83 -10.04
N GLU A 87 -4.87 -18.77 -10.81
CA GLU A 87 -5.02 -17.40 -10.34
C GLU A 87 -6.32 -17.19 -9.56
N ALA A 88 -7.46 -17.73 -10.06
CA ALA A 88 -8.74 -17.60 -9.37
C ALA A 88 -8.70 -18.25 -7.98
N LEU A 89 -8.09 -19.43 -7.84
CA LEU A 89 -7.93 -20.10 -6.55
C LEU A 89 -6.99 -19.33 -5.63
N PHE A 90 -5.91 -18.75 -6.16
CA PHE A 90 -5.02 -17.89 -5.37
C PHE A 90 -5.79 -16.71 -4.76
N PHE A 91 -6.53 -15.95 -5.56
CA PHE A 91 -7.30 -14.82 -5.05
C PHE A 91 -8.44 -15.25 -4.12
N ARG A 92 -9.08 -16.40 -4.37
CA ARG A 92 -10.07 -16.98 -3.43
C ARG A 92 -9.46 -17.24 -2.07
N VAL A 93 -8.29 -17.89 -2.03
CA VAL A 93 -7.55 -18.17 -0.79
C VAL A 93 -7.17 -16.86 -0.08
N VAL A 94 -6.68 -15.86 -0.80
CA VAL A 94 -6.31 -14.56 -0.22
C VAL A 94 -7.54 -13.83 0.35
N CYS A 95 -8.63 -13.74 -0.41
CA CYS A 95 -9.84 -13.04 0.01
C CYS A 95 -10.50 -13.68 1.24
N ASP A 96 -10.55 -15.01 1.29
CA ASP A 96 -11.20 -15.73 2.40
C ASP A 96 -10.36 -15.75 3.68
N ASN A 97 -9.05 -15.52 3.58
CA ASN A 97 -8.11 -15.60 4.70
C ASN A 97 -7.20 -14.37 4.77
N ILE A 98 -7.75 -13.19 4.55
CA ILE A 98 -6.96 -11.96 4.36
C ILE A 98 -6.06 -11.65 5.57
N ASP A 99 -6.54 -11.87 6.79
CA ASP A 99 -5.77 -11.63 8.03
C ASP A 99 -4.50 -12.48 8.10
N GLU A 100 -4.57 -13.76 7.66
CA GLU A 100 -3.44 -14.69 7.68
C GLU A 100 -2.53 -14.52 6.46
N ILE A 101 -3.10 -14.18 5.29
CA ILE A 101 -2.37 -14.18 4.02
C ILE A 101 -1.75 -12.82 3.69
N GLN A 102 -2.35 -11.70 4.06
CA GLN A 102 -1.81 -10.38 3.76
C GLN A 102 -0.37 -10.21 4.26
N PRO A 103 0.00 -10.59 5.51
CA PRO A 103 1.38 -10.49 5.99
C PRO A 103 2.36 -11.38 5.23
N LEU A 104 1.86 -12.42 4.55
CA LEU A 104 2.68 -13.33 3.76
C LEU A 104 2.97 -12.78 2.36
N ILE A 105 1.96 -12.23 1.66
CA ILE A 105 2.11 -11.73 0.28
C ILE A 105 2.57 -10.26 0.24
N TYR A 106 2.54 -9.55 1.36
CA TYR A 106 2.99 -8.18 1.50
C TYR A 106 3.86 -8.00 2.76
N THR A 107 3.80 -6.84 3.43
CA THR A 107 4.62 -6.60 4.63
C THR A 107 4.16 -7.46 5.81
N PRO A 108 5.08 -8.08 6.56
CA PRO A 108 6.55 -7.95 6.50
C PRO A 108 7.25 -8.92 5.53
N THR A 109 6.63 -10.01 5.10
CA THR A 109 7.29 -11.12 4.39
C THR A 109 7.84 -10.71 3.03
N VAL A 110 7.16 -9.82 2.30
CA VAL A 110 7.60 -9.34 0.99
C VAL A 110 8.99 -8.67 1.05
N GLY A 111 9.35 -8.03 2.16
CA GLY A 111 10.69 -7.47 2.35
C GLY A 111 11.78 -8.55 2.29
N LEU A 112 11.59 -9.65 3.01
CA LEU A 112 12.49 -10.81 2.95
C LEU A 112 12.47 -11.46 1.56
N ALA A 113 11.31 -11.56 0.94
CA ALA A 113 11.17 -12.06 -0.42
C ALA A 113 11.96 -11.22 -1.43
N CYS A 114 11.92 -9.88 -1.32
CA CYS A 114 12.74 -8.98 -2.15
C CYS A 114 14.24 -9.18 -1.90
N GLN A 115 14.69 -9.34 -0.64
CA GLN A 115 16.10 -9.64 -0.35
C GLN A 115 16.57 -10.95 -0.98
N ARG A 116 15.68 -11.91 -1.16
CA ARG A 116 15.96 -13.24 -1.74
C ARG A 116 15.41 -13.42 -3.15
N PHE A 117 14.95 -12.34 -3.80
CA PHE A 117 14.16 -12.42 -5.03
C PHE A 117 14.86 -13.19 -6.14
N GLY A 118 16.15 -12.96 -6.38
CA GLY A 118 16.92 -13.71 -7.37
C GLY A 118 17.02 -15.22 -7.09
N HIS A 119 16.99 -15.62 -5.81
CA HIS A 119 17.03 -17.04 -5.41
C HIS A 119 15.66 -17.72 -5.56
N ILE A 120 14.55 -16.99 -5.34
CA ILE A 120 13.19 -17.55 -5.35
C ILE A 120 12.43 -17.27 -6.65
N PHE A 121 13.07 -16.58 -7.61
CA PHE A 121 12.46 -16.25 -8.90
C PHE A 121 12.11 -17.52 -9.68
N GLN A 122 10.84 -17.66 -10.06
CA GLN A 122 10.33 -18.80 -10.85
C GLN A 122 9.73 -18.36 -12.17
N ARG A 123 8.87 -17.35 -12.16
CA ARG A 123 8.19 -16.82 -13.35
C ARG A 123 8.09 -15.29 -13.30
N PRO A 124 8.18 -14.62 -14.45
CA PRO A 124 7.91 -13.18 -14.50
C PRO A 124 6.42 -12.92 -14.23
N ARG A 125 6.13 -11.89 -13.42
CA ARG A 125 4.77 -11.43 -13.10
C ARG A 125 4.51 -10.00 -13.53
N GLY A 126 5.34 -9.44 -14.37
CA GLY A 126 5.27 -8.07 -14.86
C GLY A 126 6.45 -7.79 -15.78
N LEU A 127 6.68 -6.53 -16.03
CA LEU A 127 7.73 -6.08 -16.93
C LEU A 127 8.96 -5.57 -16.17
N PHE A 128 10.11 -6.09 -16.51
CA PHE A 128 11.41 -5.52 -16.17
C PHE A 128 11.86 -4.64 -17.34
N ILE A 129 11.87 -3.33 -17.12
CA ILE A 129 12.29 -2.34 -18.12
C ILE A 129 13.62 -1.76 -17.64
N SER A 130 14.67 -2.07 -18.37
CA SER A 130 16.04 -1.75 -18.00
C SER A 130 16.50 -0.41 -18.60
N ALA A 131 17.32 0.35 -17.88
CA ALA A 131 17.98 1.53 -18.43
C ALA A 131 18.84 1.21 -19.67
N ALA A 132 19.29 -0.04 -19.83
CA ALA A 132 19.95 -0.51 -21.03
C ALA A 132 19.00 -0.59 -22.26
N ASP A 133 17.71 -0.57 -22.03
CA ASP A 133 16.68 -0.59 -23.08
C ASP A 133 16.15 0.80 -23.46
N LYS A 134 16.78 1.87 -23.00
CA LYS A 134 16.42 3.24 -23.36
C LYS A 134 16.27 3.40 -24.87
N GLY A 135 15.21 4.08 -25.31
CA GLY A 135 14.80 4.20 -26.71
C GLY A 135 13.95 3.05 -27.25
N ARG A 136 13.68 2.01 -26.43
CA ARG A 136 12.87 0.82 -26.81
C ARG A 136 11.72 0.54 -25.86
N VAL A 137 11.46 1.40 -24.87
CA VAL A 137 10.44 1.17 -23.81
C VAL A 137 9.06 0.90 -24.42
N ALA A 138 8.66 1.66 -25.43
CA ALA A 138 7.38 1.45 -26.12
C ALA A 138 7.22 0.01 -26.65
N LYS A 139 8.30 -0.52 -27.27
CA LYS A 139 8.31 -1.89 -27.79
C LYS A 139 8.27 -2.95 -26.67
N LEU A 140 8.89 -2.68 -25.51
CA LEU A 140 8.84 -3.60 -24.36
C LEU A 140 7.42 -3.68 -23.79
N LEU A 141 6.69 -2.59 -23.74
CA LEU A 141 5.30 -2.56 -23.30
C LEU A 141 4.35 -3.36 -24.20
N GLU A 142 4.69 -3.56 -25.48
CA GLU A 142 3.92 -4.40 -26.40
C GLU A 142 3.99 -5.90 -26.03
N ASN A 143 5.01 -6.32 -25.28
CA ASN A 143 5.13 -7.69 -24.78
C ASN A 143 4.11 -8.01 -23.66
N TRP A 144 3.47 -6.99 -23.07
CA TRP A 144 2.37 -7.22 -22.15
C TRP A 144 1.08 -7.48 -22.91
N PRO A 145 0.49 -8.71 -22.79
CA PRO A 145 -0.61 -9.12 -23.67
C PRO A 145 -1.97 -8.50 -23.29
N TYR A 146 -2.08 -7.92 -22.08
CA TYR A 146 -3.34 -7.42 -21.55
C TYR A 146 -3.43 -5.89 -21.65
N SER A 147 -4.64 -5.34 -21.51
CA SER A 147 -4.87 -3.90 -21.40
C SER A 147 -4.73 -3.48 -19.95
N ALA A 148 -3.69 -2.71 -19.60
CA ALA A 148 -3.51 -2.23 -18.23
C ALA A 148 -4.39 -1.00 -17.94
N LYS A 149 -5.13 -1.05 -16.82
CA LYS A 149 -5.81 0.11 -16.21
C LYS A 149 -5.06 0.63 -14.98
N LEU A 150 -4.17 -0.20 -14.42
CA LEU A 150 -3.38 0.10 -13.24
C LEU A 150 -1.95 -0.41 -13.41
N ILE A 151 -1.00 0.47 -13.23
CA ILE A 151 0.43 0.14 -13.15
C ILE A 151 0.91 0.51 -11.74
N VAL A 152 1.55 -0.43 -11.06
CA VAL A 152 2.40 -0.13 -9.89
C VAL A 152 3.84 -0.24 -10.36
N VAL A 153 4.61 0.83 -10.18
CA VAL A 153 5.98 0.93 -10.67
C VAL A 153 6.94 1.28 -9.53
N THR A 154 8.10 0.62 -9.53
CA THR A 154 9.23 0.92 -8.64
C THR A 154 10.54 0.94 -9.41
N ASP A 155 11.54 1.68 -8.90
CA ASP A 155 12.93 1.56 -9.34
C ASP A 155 13.80 0.82 -8.31
N GLY A 156 13.21 0.36 -7.23
CA GLY A 156 13.86 -0.44 -6.19
C GLY A 156 14.86 0.30 -5.32
N GLU A 157 14.88 1.65 -5.34
CA GLU A 157 15.88 2.44 -4.61
C GLU A 157 15.69 2.40 -3.10
N ARG A 158 14.41 2.32 -2.63
CA ARG A 158 14.10 2.40 -1.20
C ARG A 158 13.02 1.42 -0.78
N ILE A 159 13.29 0.14 -0.94
CA ILE A 159 12.34 -0.92 -0.60
C ILE A 159 12.09 -0.94 0.92
N LEU A 160 10.92 -0.47 1.33
CA LEU A 160 10.53 -0.40 2.75
C LEU A 160 11.63 0.28 3.61
N GLY A 161 11.97 -0.31 4.76
CA GLY A 161 13.12 0.06 5.59
C GLY A 161 14.44 -0.63 5.23
N LEU A 162 14.49 -1.38 4.12
CA LEU A 162 15.64 -2.23 3.72
C LEU A 162 16.63 -1.53 2.78
N GLY A 163 16.25 -0.39 2.21
CA GLY A 163 17.08 0.39 1.29
C GLY A 163 17.06 -0.13 -0.15
N ASP A 164 18.15 0.13 -0.87
CA ASP A 164 18.28 -0.20 -2.30
C ASP A 164 18.39 -1.70 -2.54
N LEU A 165 17.38 -2.28 -3.17
CA LEU A 165 17.34 -3.68 -3.60
C LEU A 165 17.31 -3.82 -5.13
N GLY A 166 17.40 -2.72 -5.88
CA GLY A 166 17.42 -2.73 -7.34
C GLY A 166 16.27 -3.56 -7.93
N ALA A 167 16.55 -4.35 -8.95
CA ALA A 167 15.55 -5.17 -9.63
C ALA A 167 14.85 -6.20 -8.71
N ASN A 168 15.46 -6.59 -7.60
CA ASN A 168 14.83 -7.46 -6.61
C ASN A 168 13.58 -6.80 -5.97
N GLY A 169 13.45 -5.47 -6.04
CA GLY A 169 12.29 -4.72 -5.62
C GLY A 169 10.99 -5.07 -6.35
N MET A 170 11.04 -5.83 -7.46
CA MET A 170 9.84 -6.25 -8.21
C MET A 170 8.79 -6.97 -7.35
N GLY A 171 9.18 -7.59 -6.25
CA GLY A 171 8.26 -8.21 -5.30
C GLY A 171 7.23 -7.21 -4.74
N ILE A 172 7.56 -5.94 -4.63
CA ILE A 172 6.68 -4.89 -4.11
C ILE A 172 5.50 -4.59 -5.05
N PRO A 173 5.68 -4.22 -6.34
CA PRO A 173 4.58 -4.05 -7.28
C PRO A 173 3.67 -5.28 -7.38
N VAL A 174 4.25 -6.49 -7.39
CA VAL A 174 3.50 -7.75 -7.44
C VAL A 174 2.62 -7.90 -6.19
N GLY A 175 3.15 -7.66 -4.99
CA GLY A 175 2.39 -7.71 -3.74
C GLY A 175 1.29 -6.64 -3.68
N LYS A 176 1.61 -5.41 -4.06
CA LYS A 176 0.63 -4.29 -4.14
C LYS A 176 -0.54 -4.63 -5.05
N LEU A 177 -0.28 -5.11 -6.26
CA LEU A 177 -1.35 -5.44 -7.21
C LEU A 177 -2.17 -6.65 -6.74
N SER A 178 -1.56 -7.61 -6.05
CA SER A 178 -2.32 -8.68 -5.39
C SER A 178 -3.29 -8.14 -4.34
N LEU A 179 -2.90 -7.09 -3.58
CA LEU A 179 -3.79 -6.43 -2.63
C LEU A 179 -4.87 -5.58 -3.33
N TYR A 180 -4.59 -4.95 -4.45
CA TYR A 180 -5.61 -4.28 -5.25
C TYR A 180 -6.74 -5.22 -5.64
N THR A 181 -6.40 -6.42 -6.08
CA THR A 181 -7.39 -7.44 -6.42
C THR A 181 -8.09 -7.99 -5.18
N ALA A 182 -7.35 -8.38 -4.15
CA ALA A 182 -7.94 -8.99 -2.96
C ALA A 182 -8.81 -8.00 -2.17
N CYS A 183 -8.33 -6.77 -1.94
CA CYS A 183 -8.98 -5.78 -1.08
C CYS A 183 -10.04 -4.94 -1.81
N ALA A 184 -9.81 -4.59 -3.07
CA ALA A 184 -10.71 -3.71 -3.85
C ALA A 184 -11.36 -4.39 -5.05
N GLY A 185 -11.05 -5.66 -5.32
CA GLY A 185 -11.63 -6.37 -6.46
C GLY A 185 -11.27 -5.77 -7.81
N ILE A 186 -10.10 -5.14 -7.95
CA ILE A 186 -9.62 -4.77 -9.27
C ILE A 186 -9.22 -6.04 -10.00
N ASP A 187 -9.71 -6.21 -11.21
CA ASP A 187 -9.43 -7.38 -12.04
C ASP A 187 -7.91 -7.56 -12.23
N PRO A 188 -7.33 -8.72 -11.89
CA PRO A 188 -5.88 -8.92 -12.04
C PRO A 188 -5.38 -8.75 -13.47
N HIS A 189 -6.20 -9.00 -14.48
CA HIS A 189 -5.83 -8.86 -15.89
C HIS A 189 -5.59 -7.41 -16.33
N VAL A 190 -6.13 -6.43 -15.59
CA VAL A 190 -5.88 -5.01 -15.89
C VAL A 190 -4.76 -4.41 -15.04
N CYS A 191 -4.06 -5.25 -14.28
CA CYS A 191 -2.96 -4.89 -13.37
C CYS A 191 -1.60 -5.20 -13.99
N LEU A 192 -0.67 -4.25 -14.00
CA LEU A 192 0.67 -4.42 -14.56
C LEU A 192 1.74 -4.01 -13.54
N PRO A 193 2.47 -4.96 -12.94
CA PRO A 193 3.67 -4.66 -12.16
C PRO A 193 4.83 -4.26 -13.08
N VAL A 194 5.53 -3.18 -12.71
CA VAL A 194 6.70 -2.71 -13.48
C VAL A 194 7.88 -2.46 -12.56
N MET A 195 9.03 -3.02 -12.93
CA MET A 195 10.33 -2.70 -12.38
C MET A 195 11.12 -1.88 -13.40
N LEU A 196 11.50 -0.65 -13.04
CA LEU A 196 12.42 0.19 -13.79
C LEU A 196 13.84 -0.06 -13.28
N ASP A 197 14.54 -0.99 -13.90
CA ASP A 197 15.89 -1.37 -13.49
C ASP A 197 16.92 -0.36 -14.00
N VAL A 198 17.28 0.55 -13.14
CA VAL A 198 18.33 1.57 -13.38
C VAL A 198 19.68 1.20 -12.74
N GLY A 199 19.86 -0.03 -12.30
CA GLY A 199 20.99 -0.51 -11.52
C GLY A 199 20.76 -0.38 -10.01
N THR A 200 21.79 -0.66 -9.22
CA THR A 200 21.73 -0.58 -7.76
C THR A 200 23.04 -0.09 -7.16
N ASN A 201 22.96 0.65 -6.04
CA ASN A 201 24.13 1.04 -5.26
C ASN A 201 24.46 0.03 -4.15
N ASN A 202 23.68 -1.06 -4.03
CA ASN A 202 23.88 -2.10 -3.04
C ASN A 202 25.02 -3.05 -3.48
N GLU A 203 26.18 -2.91 -2.84
CA GLU A 203 27.39 -3.70 -3.15
C GLU A 203 27.17 -5.20 -2.93
N THR A 204 26.34 -5.59 -1.97
CA THR A 204 26.02 -7.01 -1.72
C THR A 204 25.32 -7.61 -2.94
N LEU A 205 24.34 -6.90 -3.52
CA LEU A 205 23.63 -7.36 -4.72
C LEU A 205 24.52 -7.34 -5.97
N LEU A 206 25.37 -6.32 -6.13
CA LEU A 206 26.29 -6.25 -7.27
C LEU A 206 27.26 -7.45 -7.31
N ASN A 207 27.59 -8.01 -6.13
CA ASN A 207 28.46 -9.18 -5.98
C ASN A 207 27.70 -10.51 -5.84
N ASP A 208 26.37 -10.51 -5.74
CA ASP A 208 25.56 -11.72 -5.65
C ASP A 208 25.45 -12.39 -7.03
N PRO A 209 25.90 -13.65 -7.22
CA PRO A 209 25.77 -14.36 -8.48
C PRO A 209 24.33 -14.57 -8.92
N TYR A 210 23.38 -14.54 -8.00
CA TYR A 210 21.95 -14.72 -8.27
C TYR A 210 21.17 -13.41 -8.44
N TYR A 211 21.82 -12.24 -8.33
CA TYR A 211 21.15 -10.98 -8.61
C TYR A 211 20.74 -10.92 -10.08
N ILE A 212 19.44 -10.68 -10.32
CA ILE A 212 18.83 -10.76 -11.66
C ILE A 212 18.72 -9.42 -12.38
N GLY A 213 19.11 -8.31 -11.73
CA GLY A 213 19.08 -6.96 -12.30
C GLY A 213 20.40 -6.57 -12.98
N LEU A 214 20.42 -5.32 -13.46
CA LEU A 214 21.62 -4.69 -14.02
C LEU A 214 22.73 -4.60 -12.95
N ARG A 215 23.87 -5.25 -13.23
CA ARG A 215 25.06 -5.23 -12.35
C ARG A 215 25.91 -3.98 -12.58
N GLN A 216 25.31 -2.82 -12.29
CA GLN A 216 25.96 -1.53 -12.37
C GLN A 216 25.43 -0.59 -11.30
N LYS A 217 26.16 0.50 -11.02
CA LYS A 217 25.66 1.58 -10.16
C LYS A 217 24.44 2.24 -10.79
N ARG A 218 23.54 2.76 -9.93
CA ARG A 218 22.31 3.43 -10.37
C ARG A 218 22.59 4.55 -11.34
N VAL A 219 21.83 4.60 -12.41
CA VAL A 219 21.73 5.75 -13.29
C VAL A 219 21.04 6.88 -12.53
N THR A 220 21.56 8.09 -12.59
CA THR A 220 21.05 9.27 -11.88
C THR A 220 21.00 10.51 -12.78
N GLY A 221 20.40 11.60 -12.29
CA GLY A 221 20.33 12.90 -12.97
C GLY A 221 19.57 12.85 -14.30
N ALA A 222 19.97 13.68 -15.27
CA ALA A 222 19.24 13.83 -16.53
C ALA A 222 19.05 12.53 -17.33
N ALA A 223 19.94 11.54 -17.18
CA ALA A 223 19.80 10.25 -17.83
C ALA A 223 18.67 9.42 -17.21
N TYR A 224 18.54 9.46 -15.88
CA TYR A 224 17.44 8.87 -15.13
C TYR A 224 16.12 9.53 -15.48
N ASP A 225 16.06 10.86 -15.42
CA ASP A 225 14.85 11.64 -15.74
C ASP A 225 14.32 11.32 -17.14
N ALA A 226 15.22 11.31 -18.14
CA ALA A 226 14.84 10.99 -19.50
C ALA A 226 14.34 9.56 -19.68
N PHE A 227 14.83 8.59 -18.88
CA PHE A 227 14.36 7.22 -18.90
C PHE A 227 12.96 7.09 -18.28
N ILE A 228 12.72 7.77 -17.14
CA ILE A 228 11.39 7.82 -16.51
C ILE A 228 10.38 8.51 -17.45
N ASP A 229 10.73 9.65 -18.06
CA ASP A 229 9.87 10.36 -19.02
C ASP A 229 9.51 9.47 -20.23
N GLU A 230 10.47 8.69 -20.75
CA GLU A 230 10.22 7.71 -21.82
C GLU A 230 9.21 6.66 -21.37
N PHE A 231 9.39 6.08 -20.18
CA PHE A 231 8.43 5.09 -19.63
C PHE A 231 7.02 5.66 -19.48
N ILE A 232 6.87 6.80 -18.85
CA ILE A 232 5.57 7.45 -18.64
C ILE A 232 4.88 7.76 -19.99
N THR A 233 5.64 8.29 -20.95
CA THR A 233 5.12 8.61 -22.27
C THR A 233 4.66 7.36 -23.02
N ALA A 234 5.48 6.31 -23.01
CA ALA A 234 5.17 5.05 -23.67
C ALA A 234 3.99 4.31 -23.00
N ALA A 235 3.94 4.29 -21.67
CA ALA A 235 2.84 3.67 -20.92
C ALA A 235 1.50 4.34 -21.22
N ARG A 236 1.45 5.68 -21.26
CA ARG A 236 0.23 6.42 -21.63
C ARG A 236 -0.20 6.21 -23.08
N ALA A 237 0.77 6.13 -23.99
CA ALA A 237 0.46 5.86 -25.40
C ALA A 237 -0.12 4.45 -25.59
N ARG A 238 0.41 3.46 -24.85
CA ARG A 238 -0.03 2.05 -24.93
C ARG A 238 -1.32 1.79 -24.17
N PHE A 239 -1.51 2.43 -23.01
CA PHE A 239 -2.64 2.25 -22.11
C PHE A 239 -3.29 3.61 -21.77
N PRO A 240 -4.18 4.12 -22.62
CA PRO A 240 -4.86 5.39 -22.38
C PRO A 240 -5.60 5.40 -21.02
N ASN A 241 -5.44 6.47 -20.25
CA ASN A 241 -6.04 6.65 -18.92
C ASN A 241 -5.58 5.64 -17.85
N VAL A 242 -4.44 4.96 -18.05
CA VAL A 242 -3.86 4.09 -17.03
C VAL A 242 -3.53 4.89 -15.78
N LEU A 243 -3.94 4.38 -14.61
CA LEU A 243 -3.48 4.88 -13.32
C LEU A 243 -2.07 4.37 -13.06
N ILE A 244 -1.13 5.26 -12.76
CA ILE A 244 0.26 4.90 -12.43
C ILE A 244 0.52 5.24 -10.96
N GLN A 245 0.78 4.21 -10.16
CA GLN A 245 1.20 4.34 -8.77
C GLN A 245 2.72 4.22 -8.70
N PHE A 246 3.39 5.25 -8.18
CA PHE A 246 4.80 5.19 -7.79
C PHE A 246 4.94 4.55 -6.41
N GLU A 247 5.93 3.66 -6.25
CA GLU A 247 6.15 2.88 -5.04
C GLU A 247 7.64 2.66 -4.77
N ASP A 248 8.08 2.88 -3.52
CA ASP A 248 9.45 2.61 -3.05
C ASP A 248 10.57 3.27 -3.89
N PHE A 249 10.33 4.48 -4.39
CA PHE A 249 11.37 5.34 -4.97
C PHE A 249 12.20 6.01 -3.87
N GLY A 250 13.41 6.47 -4.18
CA GLY A 250 14.20 7.27 -3.24
C GLY A 250 13.54 8.60 -2.87
N ASN A 251 13.76 9.09 -1.64
CA ASN A 251 13.09 10.29 -1.10
C ASN A 251 13.08 11.49 -2.05
N HIS A 252 14.18 11.73 -2.74
CA HIS A 252 14.28 12.87 -3.68
C HIS A 252 13.44 12.62 -4.93
N SER A 253 13.61 11.45 -5.53
CA SER A 253 12.93 11.04 -6.76
C SER A 253 11.41 10.95 -6.55
N ALA A 254 10.94 10.44 -5.40
CA ALA A 254 9.51 10.29 -5.10
C ALA A 254 8.75 11.64 -5.14
N PHE A 255 9.26 12.67 -4.44
CA PHE A 255 8.65 14.00 -4.48
C PHE A 255 8.76 14.66 -5.86
N GLU A 256 9.90 14.51 -6.51
CA GLU A 256 10.14 15.10 -7.83
C GLU A 256 9.20 14.51 -8.88
N LEU A 257 9.07 13.17 -8.92
CA LEU A 257 8.21 12.48 -9.85
C LEU A 257 6.73 12.80 -9.58
N LEU A 258 6.31 12.79 -8.31
CA LEU A 258 4.95 13.16 -7.95
C LEU A 258 4.63 14.60 -8.41
N ASN A 259 5.51 15.56 -8.16
CA ASN A 259 5.30 16.94 -8.57
C ASN A 259 5.33 17.12 -10.10
N ARG A 260 6.16 16.35 -10.81
CA ARG A 260 6.30 16.40 -12.27
C ARG A 260 5.04 15.91 -13.00
N TYR A 261 4.37 14.89 -12.46
CA TYR A 261 3.30 14.18 -13.17
C TYR A 261 1.89 14.34 -12.59
N ARG A 262 1.72 14.66 -11.30
CA ARG A 262 0.41 14.67 -10.63
C ARG A 262 -0.67 15.55 -11.29
N ASN A 263 -0.28 16.60 -12.00
CA ASN A 263 -1.17 17.50 -12.72
C ASN A 263 -1.25 17.22 -14.23
N LYS A 264 -0.70 16.09 -14.70
CA LYS A 264 -0.61 15.75 -16.12
C LYS A 264 -1.25 14.40 -16.44
N ILE A 265 -1.25 13.47 -15.49
CA ILE A 265 -1.72 12.09 -15.65
C ILE A 265 -2.41 11.61 -14.38
N PRO A 266 -3.27 10.58 -14.45
CA PRO A 266 -3.75 9.92 -13.25
C PRO A 266 -2.59 9.16 -12.59
N THR A 267 -2.04 9.75 -11.53
CA THR A 267 -0.90 9.18 -10.78
C THR A 267 -0.89 9.63 -9.33
N PHE A 268 -0.31 8.80 -8.48
CA PHE A 268 0.00 9.12 -7.10
C PHE A 268 1.23 8.34 -6.62
N ASN A 269 1.76 8.74 -5.47
CA ASN A 269 2.79 8.01 -4.74
C ASN A 269 2.20 7.51 -3.42
N ASP A 270 2.22 6.19 -3.20
CA ASP A 270 1.58 5.60 -2.02
C ASP A 270 2.38 5.84 -0.73
N ASP A 271 3.71 5.90 -0.80
CA ASP A 271 4.57 6.19 0.37
C ASP A 271 4.33 7.59 0.92
N ILE A 272 3.94 8.54 0.05
CA ILE A 272 3.63 9.92 0.43
C ILE A 272 2.14 10.06 0.75
N GLN A 273 1.25 9.74 -0.20
CA GLN A 273 -0.17 10.09 -0.15
C GLN A 273 -1.02 9.00 0.52
N GLY A 274 -0.74 7.71 0.26
CA GLY A 274 -1.44 6.61 0.94
C GLY A 274 -1.10 6.57 2.42
N THR A 275 0.18 6.72 2.76
CA THR A 275 0.65 6.83 4.16
C THR A 275 0.04 8.04 4.86
N ALA A 276 -0.05 9.17 4.16
CA ALA A 276 -0.70 10.36 4.70
C ALA A 276 -2.18 10.12 5.01
N ALA A 277 -2.91 9.50 4.10
CA ALA A 277 -4.34 9.27 4.27
C ALA A 277 -4.66 8.26 5.37
N VAL A 278 -3.90 7.17 5.50
CA VAL A 278 -4.12 6.21 6.59
C VAL A 278 -3.80 6.81 7.96
N ALA A 279 -2.73 7.59 8.08
CA ALA A 279 -2.40 8.28 9.32
C ALA A 279 -3.49 9.32 9.69
N LEU A 280 -3.95 10.11 8.72
CA LEU A 280 -5.03 11.07 8.92
C LEU A 280 -6.35 10.39 9.32
N ALA A 281 -6.68 9.24 8.74
CA ALA A 281 -7.85 8.46 9.15
C ALA A 281 -7.75 8.03 10.63
N GLY A 282 -6.58 7.55 11.06
CA GLY A 282 -6.32 7.24 12.47
C GLY A 282 -6.49 8.46 13.39
N LEU A 283 -6.01 9.64 12.96
CA LEU A 283 -6.21 10.90 13.71
C LEU A 283 -7.70 11.26 13.80
N PHE A 284 -8.46 11.20 12.71
CA PHE A 284 -9.90 11.45 12.74
C PHE A 284 -10.62 10.46 13.66
N THR A 285 -10.24 9.19 13.64
CA THR A 285 -10.81 8.18 14.55
C THR A 285 -10.46 8.49 16.02
N ALA A 286 -9.20 8.84 16.31
CA ALA A 286 -8.77 9.22 17.66
C ALA A 286 -9.55 10.45 18.18
N LEU A 287 -9.82 11.43 17.32
CA LEU A 287 -10.62 12.61 17.66
C LEU A 287 -12.09 12.32 17.93
N ARG A 288 -12.66 11.24 17.34
CA ARG A 288 -14.01 10.77 17.75
C ARG A 288 -14.04 10.32 19.22
N VAL A 289 -12.92 9.83 19.74
CA VAL A 289 -12.81 9.41 21.16
C VAL A 289 -12.55 10.59 22.07
N THR A 290 -11.70 11.56 21.67
CA THR A 290 -11.34 12.72 22.49
C THR A 290 -12.32 13.89 22.39
N GLY A 291 -13.11 13.96 21.31
CA GLY A 291 -14.10 15.02 21.06
C GLY A 291 -13.51 16.36 20.61
N GLY A 292 -12.21 16.41 20.25
CA GLY A 292 -11.54 17.64 19.77
C GLY A 292 -11.57 17.80 18.25
N LYS A 293 -11.10 18.97 17.77
CA LYS A 293 -10.89 19.25 16.34
C LYS A 293 -9.43 18.95 15.96
N LEU A 294 -9.20 18.60 14.72
CA LEU A 294 -7.84 18.40 14.21
C LEU A 294 -7.01 19.69 14.26
N SER A 295 -7.64 20.82 13.94
CA SER A 295 -7.02 22.15 13.98
C SER A 295 -6.58 22.63 15.37
N GLU A 296 -7.00 21.94 16.44
CA GLU A 296 -6.59 22.19 17.82
C GLU A 296 -5.41 21.34 18.25
N GLN A 297 -5.06 20.30 17.50
CA GLN A 297 -4.03 19.34 17.85
C GLN A 297 -2.63 19.92 17.63
N ASN A 298 -1.70 19.59 18.54
CA ASN A 298 -0.28 19.86 18.42
C ASN A 298 0.43 18.53 18.13
N ILE A 299 0.95 18.36 16.91
CA ILE A 299 1.45 17.08 16.40
C ILE A 299 2.96 17.13 16.28
N LEU A 300 3.65 16.19 16.94
CA LEU A 300 5.10 16.05 16.88
C LEU A 300 5.47 14.76 16.13
N PHE A 301 6.22 14.90 15.05
CA PHE A 301 6.75 13.78 14.30
C PHE A 301 8.16 13.41 14.75
N LEU A 302 8.40 12.12 14.89
CA LEU A 302 9.74 11.53 14.87
C LEU A 302 10.01 11.03 13.45
N GLY A 303 10.81 11.79 12.73
CA GLY A 303 11.06 11.65 11.30
C GLY A 303 10.71 12.95 10.56
N ALA A 304 11.43 13.20 9.46
CA ALA A 304 11.21 14.35 8.59
C ALA A 304 11.48 13.95 7.11
N GLY A 305 11.20 12.68 6.76
CA GLY A 305 11.26 12.11 5.42
C GLY A 305 9.93 12.24 4.67
N GLU A 306 9.74 11.41 3.63
CA GLU A 306 8.56 11.40 2.76
C GLU A 306 7.27 11.21 3.53
N ALA A 307 7.20 10.16 4.34
CA ALA A 307 6.01 9.85 5.13
C ALA A 307 5.64 11.00 6.07
N ALA A 308 6.61 11.55 6.84
CA ALA A 308 6.35 12.67 7.73
C ALA A 308 5.82 13.90 7.00
N ILE A 309 6.46 14.28 5.90
CA ILE A 309 6.07 15.45 5.09
C ILE A 309 4.71 15.21 4.43
N GLY A 310 4.49 14.02 3.86
CA GLY A 310 3.20 13.66 3.26
C GLY A 310 2.04 13.73 4.27
N ILE A 311 2.22 13.13 5.47
CA ILE A 311 1.22 13.20 6.54
C ILE A 311 1.00 14.66 6.96
N ALA A 312 2.07 15.42 7.19
CA ALA A 312 2.01 16.82 7.61
C ALA A 312 1.24 17.69 6.58
N ASP A 313 1.52 17.53 5.29
CA ASP A 313 0.85 18.28 4.22
C ASP A 313 -0.65 17.95 4.15
N LEU A 314 -1.04 16.67 4.28
CA LEU A 314 -2.45 16.29 4.25
C LEU A 314 -3.19 16.71 5.53
N VAL A 315 -2.53 16.65 6.69
CA VAL A 315 -3.06 17.16 7.97
C VAL A 315 -3.28 18.67 7.90
N VAL A 316 -2.33 19.44 7.33
CA VAL A 316 -2.51 20.88 7.10
C VAL A 316 -3.73 21.15 6.22
N SER A 317 -3.88 20.40 5.13
CA SER A 317 -5.06 20.51 4.26
C SER A 317 -6.37 20.21 5.00
N ALA A 318 -6.35 19.20 5.90
CA ALA A 318 -7.50 18.85 6.73
C ALA A 318 -7.83 19.95 7.76
N MET A 319 -6.83 20.54 8.41
CA MET A 319 -7.01 21.67 9.33
C MET A 319 -7.55 22.90 8.59
N GLN A 320 -7.12 23.15 7.35
CA GLN A 320 -7.66 24.23 6.52
C GLN A 320 -9.14 23.98 6.15
N ALA A 321 -9.52 22.74 5.88
CA ALA A 321 -10.92 22.38 5.67
C ALA A 321 -11.80 22.57 6.91
N GLU A 322 -11.19 22.59 8.12
CA GLU A 322 -11.86 22.98 9.38
C GLU A 322 -11.85 24.50 9.62
N GLY A 323 -11.28 25.30 8.72
CA GLY A 323 -11.25 26.77 8.77
C GLY A 323 -9.95 27.38 9.32
N ALA A 324 -8.92 26.59 9.61
CA ALA A 324 -7.62 27.14 10.01
C ALA A 324 -6.90 27.80 8.83
N SER A 325 -6.13 28.87 9.08
CA SER A 325 -5.21 29.36 8.06
C SER A 325 -4.05 28.38 7.86
N GLU A 326 -3.45 28.37 6.65
CA GLU A 326 -2.28 27.52 6.39
C GLU A 326 -1.14 27.78 7.39
N LYS A 327 -0.93 29.04 7.74
CA LYS A 327 0.08 29.45 8.72
C LYS A 327 -0.19 28.85 10.10
N ASP A 328 -1.44 28.93 10.58
CA ASP A 328 -1.82 28.40 11.88
C ASP A 328 -1.79 26.87 11.91
N ALA A 329 -2.23 26.22 10.82
CA ALA A 329 -2.15 24.78 10.66
C ALA A 329 -0.70 24.29 10.69
N ARG A 330 0.21 24.92 9.92
CA ARG A 330 1.64 24.57 9.96
C ARG A 330 2.29 24.83 11.31
N ALA A 331 1.86 25.85 12.05
CA ALA A 331 2.37 26.15 13.38
C ALA A 331 2.07 25.04 14.42
N ARG A 332 1.11 24.15 14.13
CA ARG A 332 0.74 23.02 14.98
C ARG A 332 1.55 21.74 14.70
N ILE A 333 2.40 21.75 13.68
CA ILE A 333 3.13 20.55 13.22
C ILE A 333 4.62 20.74 13.43
N TRP A 334 5.23 19.81 14.14
CA TRP A 334 6.63 19.84 14.52
C TRP A 334 7.34 18.57 14.04
N LEU A 335 8.57 18.70 13.57
CA LEU A 335 9.37 17.59 13.05
C LEU A 335 10.68 17.48 13.83
N VAL A 336 11.05 16.25 14.19
CA VAL A 336 12.36 15.89 14.73
C VAL A 336 13.03 14.91 13.78
N ASP A 337 14.25 15.21 13.31
CA ASP A 337 15.06 14.28 12.53
C ASP A 337 16.34 13.87 13.28
N SER A 338 17.28 13.18 12.61
CA SER A 338 18.54 12.70 13.19
C SER A 338 19.43 13.80 13.77
N ARG A 339 19.12 15.08 13.53
CA ARG A 339 19.83 16.24 14.06
C ARG A 339 18.99 17.05 15.04
N GLY A 340 17.90 16.47 15.56
CA GLY A 340 16.99 17.11 16.51
C GLY A 340 15.83 17.88 15.83
N LEU A 341 15.26 18.82 16.55
CA LEU A 341 14.09 19.61 16.15
C LEU A 341 14.39 20.42 14.88
N VAL A 342 13.46 20.42 13.93
CA VAL A 342 13.57 21.21 12.70
C VAL A 342 13.21 22.66 12.99
N VAL A 343 14.23 23.51 13.13
CA VAL A 343 14.12 24.95 13.46
C VAL A 343 14.63 25.82 12.33
N LYS A 344 14.16 27.09 12.24
CA LYS A 344 14.47 28.00 11.13
C LYS A 344 15.97 28.29 10.97
N ASP A 345 16.68 28.39 12.09
CA ASP A 345 18.09 28.78 12.07
C ASP A 345 19.05 27.62 11.73
N ARG A 346 18.50 26.42 11.51
CA ARG A 346 19.27 25.22 11.16
C ARG A 346 19.70 25.24 9.69
N ALA A 347 21.00 25.15 9.45
CA ALA A 347 21.56 25.07 8.10
C ALA A 347 21.25 23.73 7.40
N GLY A 348 21.15 23.76 6.07
CA GLY A 348 21.05 22.57 5.24
C GLY A 348 19.65 21.90 5.25
N LEU A 349 18.60 22.65 5.57
CA LEU A 349 17.24 22.19 5.40
C LEU A 349 16.85 22.21 3.91
N ASN A 350 16.28 21.11 3.43
CA ASN A 350 15.63 21.09 2.12
C ASN A 350 14.29 21.86 2.14
N GLU A 351 13.74 22.18 0.98
CA GLU A 351 12.51 22.99 0.86
C GLU A 351 11.31 22.37 1.58
N ASN A 352 11.18 21.05 1.58
CA ASN A 352 10.09 20.36 2.26
C ASN A 352 10.17 20.55 3.78
N LYS A 353 11.36 20.43 4.38
CA LYS A 353 11.57 20.67 5.81
C LYS A 353 11.43 22.14 6.19
N LYS A 354 11.87 23.07 5.34
CA LYS A 354 11.75 24.52 5.58
C LYS A 354 10.31 24.96 5.83
N ARG A 355 9.35 24.31 5.17
CA ARG A 355 7.91 24.63 5.36
C ARG A 355 7.40 24.38 6.77
N TYR A 356 8.07 23.51 7.52
CA TYR A 356 7.75 23.12 8.90
C TYR A 356 8.81 23.54 9.92
N ALA A 357 9.76 24.37 9.52
CA ALA A 357 10.78 24.89 10.43
C ALA A 357 10.21 26.06 11.25
N HIS A 358 10.30 25.95 12.56
CA HIS A 358 9.80 26.98 13.48
C HIS A 358 10.91 27.87 14.05
N ALA A 359 10.56 29.10 14.44
CA ALA A 359 11.42 29.96 15.24
C ALA A 359 11.42 29.44 16.69
N HIS A 360 12.33 28.54 16.99
CA HIS A 360 12.48 27.89 18.28
C HIS A 360 13.95 27.59 18.54
N HIS A 361 14.34 27.47 19.80
CA HIS A 361 15.68 27.00 20.15
C HIS A 361 15.88 25.56 19.67
N GLN A 362 17.12 25.22 19.32
CA GLN A 362 17.50 23.85 18.98
C GLN A 362 17.17 22.91 20.15
N VAL A 363 16.58 21.78 19.84
CA VAL A 363 16.32 20.66 20.75
C VAL A 363 16.91 19.42 20.11
N ASP A 364 17.83 18.76 20.80
CA ASP A 364 18.68 17.74 20.18
C ASP A 364 18.04 16.35 20.14
N ASP A 365 17.05 16.09 20.99
CA ASP A 365 16.44 14.76 21.10
C ASP A 365 14.90 14.83 21.20
N PHE A 366 14.26 13.70 20.86
CA PHE A 366 12.82 13.59 20.84
C PHE A 366 12.17 13.65 22.23
N PRO A 367 12.69 13.00 23.30
CA PRO A 367 12.14 13.12 24.64
C PRO A 367 12.08 14.57 25.17
N THR A 368 13.13 15.34 24.91
CA THR A 368 13.18 16.77 25.26
C THR A 368 12.17 17.59 24.45
N ALA A 369 12.01 17.29 23.16
CA ALA A 369 11.00 17.92 22.32
C ALA A 369 9.57 17.66 22.83
N VAL A 370 9.24 16.42 23.25
CA VAL A 370 7.95 16.08 23.85
C VAL A 370 7.67 16.89 25.12
N LYS A 371 8.66 16.99 26.01
CA LYS A 371 8.52 17.77 27.26
C LYS A 371 8.31 19.26 27.00
N THR A 372 9.03 19.81 26.03
CA THR A 372 9.02 21.26 25.71
C THR A 372 7.77 21.66 24.95
N LEU A 373 7.41 20.92 23.91
CA LEU A 373 6.31 21.26 22.99
C LEU A 373 4.95 20.78 23.46
N LYS A 374 4.91 19.81 24.39
CA LYS A 374 3.70 19.22 24.97
C LYS A 374 2.68 18.83 23.90
N PRO A 375 3.05 17.94 22.94
CA PRO A 375 2.17 17.55 21.85
C PRO A 375 0.95 16.78 22.35
N THR A 376 -0.16 16.87 21.61
CA THR A 376 -1.34 16.03 21.83
C THR A 376 -1.21 14.69 21.11
N ALA A 377 -0.42 14.67 20.04
CA ALA A 377 -0.12 13.47 19.25
C ALA A 377 1.36 13.37 18.94
N ILE A 378 1.90 12.15 19.01
CA ILE A 378 3.24 11.81 18.51
C ILE A 378 3.10 10.77 17.39
N ILE A 379 3.83 10.99 16.29
CA ILE A 379 3.81 10.11 15.12
C ILE A 379 5.24 9.74 14.76
N GLY A 380 5.57 8.45 14.87
CA GLY A 380 6.86 7.88 14.51
C GLY A 380 6.85 7.32 13.08
N VAL A 381 7.78 7.83 12.26
CA VAL A 381 7.97 7.45 10.85
C VAL A 381 9.44 7.55 10.45
N ALA A 382 10.34 7.30 11.40
CA ALA A 382 11.78 7.42 11.21
C ALA A 382 12.48 6.09 10.90
N ALA A 383 11.78 4.96 10.99
CA ALA A 383 12.35 3.61 10.92
C ALA A 383 13.51 3.40 11.92
N VAL A 384 13.36 3.93 13.15
CA VAL A 384 14.31 3.76 14.25
C VAL A 384 13.58 3.16 15.44
N GLY A 385 13.77 1.86 15.66
CA GLY A 385 13.06 1.09 16.68
C GLY A 385 13.32 1.56 18.13
N GLY A 386 12.30 1.42 19.00
CA GLY A 386 12.40 1.67 20.43
C GLY A 386 12.55 3.13 20.86
N THR A 387 12.30 4.08 19.98
CA THR A 387 12.50 5.52 20.26
C THR A 387 11.36 6.16 21.05
N PHE A 388 10.17 5.57 21.05
CA PHE A 388 9.09 5.93 21.99
C PHE A 388 9.30 5.19 23.31
N THR A 389 10.34 5.62 24.05
CA THR A 389 10.74 5.03 25.33
C THR A 389 9.64 5.10 26.39
N PRO A 390 9.71 4.30 27.48
CA PRO A 390 8.80 4.42 28.61
C PRO A 390 8.66 5.85 29.14
N GLU A 391 9.76 6.62 29.15
CA GLU A 391 9.77 8.02 29.57
C GLU A 391 8.92 8.90 28.64
N VAL A 392 9.03 8.72 27.31
CA VAL A 392 8.24 9.45 26.31
C VAL A 392 6.76 9.14 26.50
N LEU A 393 6.39 7.86 26.60
CA LEU A 393 5.01 7.40 26.73
C LEU A 393 4.37 7.90 28.04
N GLN A 394 5.10 7.81 29.17
CA GLN A 394 4.65 8.35 30.45
C GLN A 394 4.51 9.88 30.42
N THR A 395 5.40 10.57 29.72
CA THR A 395 5.31 12.02 29.53
C THR A 395 4.05 12.37 28.74
N MET A 396 3.78 11.68 27.65
CA MET A 396 2.55 11.84 26.88
C MET A 396 1.29 11.61 27.74
N ALA A 397 1.31 10.59 28.59
CA ALA A 397 0.19 10.28 29.50
C ALA A 397 0.02 11.31 30.65
N LYS A 398 1.08 12.04 31.01
CA LYS A 398 1.00 13.12 32.02
C LYS A 398 0.42 14.41 31.44
N ILE A 399 0.72 14.72 30.18
CA ILE A 399 0.28 15.97 29.52
C ILE A 399 -1.04 15.84 28.78
N ASN A 400 -1.53 14.61 28.56
CA ASN A 400 -2.79 14.33 27.87
C ASN A 400 -3.61 13.30 28.63
N GLU A 401 -4.92 13.49 28.69
CA GLU A 401 -5.84 12.49 29.24
C GLU A 401 -5.87 11.23 28.37
N ARG A 402 -5.97 11.40 27.05
CA ARG A 402 -5.95 10.36 26.03
C ARG A 402 -4.86 10.68 25.00
N PRO A 403 -3.59 10.29 25.26
CA PRO A 403 -2.49 10.58 24.34
C PRO A 403 -2.64 9.83 23.03
N ILE A 404 -2.45 10.50 21.89
CA ILE A 404 -2.40 9.88 20.56
C ILE A 404 -0.96 9.46 20.30
N VAL A 405 -0.75 8.16 20.08
CA VAL A 405 0.57 7.55 19.89
C VAL A 405 0.56 6.67 18.64
N PHE A 406 1.19 7.14 17.57
CA PHE A 406 1.27 6.42 16.31
C PHE A 406 2.70 5.97 16.04
N ALA A 407 2.97 4.66 16.19
CA ALA A 407 4.25 4.01 15.88
C ALA A 407 4.15 3.36 14.49
N LEU A 408 4.33 4.14 13.43
CA LEU A 408 4.00 3.73 12.05
C LEU A 408 5.16 3.12 11.28
N SER A 409 6.37 3.10 11.84
CA SER A 409 7.51 2.45 11.19
C SER A 409 7.34 0.94 11.13
N ASN A 410 7.81 0.34 10.02
CA ASN A 410 7.84 -1.09 9.80
C ASN A 410 9.17 -1.54 9.17
N PRO A 411 9.57 -2.81 9.30
CA PRO A 411 8.92 -3.89 10.03
C PRO A 411 8.94 -3.70 11.56
N THR A 412 8.41 -4.65 12.33
CA THR A 412 8.28 -4.59 13.80
C THR A 412 9.59 -4.22 14.53
N SER A 413 10.75 -4.66 14.01
CA SER A 413 12.06 -4.30 14.55
C SER A 413 12.42 -2.82 14.41
N GLN A 414 11.73 -2.08 13.56
CA GLN A 414 11.89 -0.64 13.33
C GLN A 414 10.78 0.20 13.98
N ALA A 415 9.77 -0.44 14.59
CA ALA A 415 8.68 0.26 15.24
C ALA A 415 9.17 1.05 16.46
N GLU A 416 8.68 2.27 16.61
CA GLU A 416 9.10 3.18 17.68
C GLU A 416 8.76 2.68 19.09
N CYS A 417 7.68 1.92 19.24
CA CYS A 417 7.34 1.11 20.41
C CYS A 417 6.38 -0.02 20.00
N SER A 418 6.26 -1.01 20.88
CA SER A 418 5.23 -2.04 20.77
C SER A 418 3.88 -1.54 21.29
N ALA A 419 2.80 -2.25 20.93
CA ALA A 419 1.47 -2.00 21.47
C ALA A 419 1.43 -2.21 22.99
N GLU A 420 2.11 -3.23 23.49
CA GLU A 420 2.21 -3.52 24.93
C GLU A 420 2.86 -2.37 25.68
N GLU A 421 3.98 -1.82 25.20
CA GLU A 421 4.66 -0.66 25.80
C GLU A 421 3.76 0.57 25.77
N ALA A 422 3.11 0.86 24.64
CA ALA A 422 2.21 2.00 24.51
C ALA A 422 1.08 1.94 25.54
N TYR A 423 0.40 0.80 25.68
CA TYR A 423 -0.71 0.67 26.63
C TYR A 423 -0.22 0.62 28.08
N ARG A 424 0.86 -0.14 28.41
CA ARG A 424 1.36 -0.24 29.78
C ARG A 424 1.84 1.09 30.33
N HIS A 425 2.62 1.86 29.56
CA HIS A 425 3.20 3.11 30.02
C HIS A 425 2.24 4.32 29.97
N THR A 426 1.02 4.10 29.47
CA THR A 426 -0.04 5.11 29.49
C THR A 426 -1.27 4.68 30.29
N ASP A 427 -1.16 3.63 31.10
CA ASP A 427 -2.27 3.06 31.89
C ASP A 427 -3.51 2.75 31.04
N GLY A 428 -3.32 2.20 29.81
CA GLY A 428 -4.37 1.88 28.85
C GLY A 428 -5.03 3.10 28.20
N ARG A 429 -4.49 4.31 28.39
CA ARG A 429 -5.10 5.55 27.88
C ARG A 429 -4.66 5.93 26.47
N ALA A 430 -3.60 5.33 25.93
CA ALA A 430 -3.13 5.63 24.58
C ALA A 430 -4.21 5.31 23.54
N LEU A 431 -4.37 6.23 22.58
CA LEU A 431 -5.02 6.00 21.31
C LEU A 431 -3.91 5.59 20.32
N PHE A 432 -3.78 4.27 20.15
CA PHE A 432 -2.59 3.69 19.53
C PHE A 432 -2.85 3.19 18.11
N ALA A 433 -1.97 3.56 17.17
CA ALA A 433 -1.87 2.96 15.85
C ALA A 433 -0.45 2.47 15.61
N CYS A 434 -0.31 1.39 14.82
CA CYS A 434 0.97 0.77 14.53
C CYS A 434 1.17 0.55 13.01
N GLY A 435 2.42 0.58 12.56
CA GLY A 435 2.79 0.23 11.18
C GLY A 435 2.97 -1.29 10.99
N SER A 436 3.18 -2.04 12.07
CA SER A 436 3.37 -3.49 12.08
C SER A 436 2.24 -4.18 12.85
N PRO A 437 1.92 -5.45 12.55
CA PRO A 437 0.89 -6.17 13.30
C PRO A 437 1.37 -6.50 14.72
N TYR A 438 0.46 -6.41 15.69
CA TYR A 438 0.66 -6.82 17.08
C TYR A 438 -0.53 -7.63 17.58
N ASP A 439 -0.25 -8.58 18.46
CA ASP A 439 -1.28 -9.33 19.16
C ASP A 439 -2.10 -8.44 20.11
N PRO A 440 -3.33 -8.84 20.46
CA PRO A 440 -4.12 -8.16 21.47
C PRO A 440 -3.39 -8.07 22.81
N VAL A 441 -3.50 -6.92 23.48
CA VAL A 441 -2.87 -6.64 24.77
C VAL A 441 -3.91 -6.56 25.87
N THR A 442 -3.79 -7.40 26.91
CA THR A 442 -4.67 -7.37 28.07
C THR A 442 -4.03 -6.65 29.24
N LEU A 443 -4.72 -5.61 29.75
CA LEU A 443 -4.35 -4.88 30.97
C LEU A 443 -5.55 -4.93 31.95
N GLY A 444 -5.37 -5.64 33.05
CA GLY A 444 -6.46 -5.85 34.01
C GLY A 444 -7.63 -6.59 33.35
N SER A 445 -8.81 -5.97 33.36
CA SER A 445 -10.03 -6.52 32.75
C SER A 445 -10.25 -6.08 31.30
N GLN A 446 -9.41 -5.20 30.76
CA GLN A 446 -9.57 -4.68 29.39
C GLN A 446 -8.57 -5.31 28.43
N THR A 447 -9.08 -5.77 27.27
CA THR A 447 -8.25 -6.22 26.15
C THR A 447 -8.29 -5.18 25.05
N PHE A 448 -7.12 -4.72 24.63
CA PHE A 448 -6.92 -3.82 23.49
C PHE A 448 -6.55 -4.62 22.25
N VAL A 449 -7.13 -4.25 21.12
CA VAL A 449 -6.85 -4.88 19.82
C VAL A 449 -6.19 -3.82 18.92
N PRO A 450 -4.86 -3.70 18.95
CA PRO A 450 -4.14 -2.75 18.10
C PRO A 450 -4.31 -3.17 16.63
N ARG A 451 -4.69 -2.22 15.78
CA ARG A 451 -4.79 -2.47 14.34
C ARG A 451 -3.78 -1.64 13.58
N GLN A 452 -3.31 -2.22 12.50
CA GLN A 452 -2.29 -1.65 11.65
C GLN A 452 -2.84 -0.43 10.89
N GLY A 453 -2.18 0.71 11.00
CA GLY A 453 -2.33 1.83 10.08
C GLY A 453 -1.59 1.52 8.76
N ASN A 454 -2.10 0.56 8.00
CA ASN A 454 -1.47 0.09 6.77
C ASN A 454 -2.13 0.73 5.54
N ASN A 455 -1.32 1.10 4.56
CA ASN A 455 -1.77 1.71 3.30
C ASN A 455 -2.77 0.84 2.54
N SER A 456 -2.83 -0.49 2.80
CA SER A 456 -3.81 -1.41 2.22
C SER A 456 -5.27 -1.04 2.52
N TYR A 457 -5.52 -0.21 3.53
CA TYR A 457 -6.85 0.38 3.74
C TYR A 457 -7.17 1.53 2.78
N ILE A 458 -6.18 2.13 2.13
CA ILE A 458 -6.34 3.36 1.33
C ILE A 458 -6.17 3.10 -0.17
N PHE A 459 -4.95 2.67 -0.58
CA PHE A 459 -4.61 2.65 -2.02
C PHE A 459 -5.55 1.77 -2.85
N PRO A 460 -6.07 0.60 -2.37
CA PRO A 460 -6.95 -0.21 -3.19
C PRO A 460 -8.27 0.50 -3.50
N GLY A 461 -8.87 1.13 -2.48
CA GLY A 461 -10.09 1.91 -2.65
C GLY A 461 -9.90 3.15 -3.51
N VAL A 462 -8.79 3.88 -3.32
CA VAL A 462 -8.45 5.04 -4.17
C VAL A 462 -8.29 4.60 -5.61
N GLY A 463 -7.50 3.54 -5.88
CA GLY A 463 -7.30 3.03 -7.24
C GLY A 463 -8.59 2.57 -7.90
N LEU A 464 -9.45 1.84 -7.17
CA LEU A 464 -10.75 1.42 -7.68
C LEU A 464 -11.65 2.63 -8.01
N GLY A 465 -11.67 3.66 -7.16
CA GLY A 465 -12.45 4.88 -7.39
C GLY A 465 -11.98 5.65 -8.62
N VAL A 466 -10.67 5.78 -8.81
CA VAL A 466 -10.06 6.41 -9.99
C VAL A 466 -10.41 5.63 -11.27
N ILE A 467 -10.30 4.29 -11.24
CA ILE A 467 -10.61 3.44 -12.39
C ILE A 467 -12.12 3.46 -12.69
N ALA A 468 -12.97 3.37 -11.67
CA ALA A 468 -14.43 3.33 -11.83
C ALA A 468 -15.00 4.65 -12.39
N SER A 469 -14.43 5.79 -11.98
CA SER A 469 -14.80 7.11 -12.49
C SER A 469 -14.06 7.51 -13.77
N ALA A 470 -13.05 6.75 -14.17
CA ALA A 470 -12.10 7.11 -15.22
C ALA A 470 -11.46 8.49 -15.00
N ALA A 471 -11.17 8.82 -13.74
CA ALA A 471 -10.63 10.11 -13.35
C ALA A 471 -9.29 10.41 -14.04
N GLN A 472 -9.14 11.62 -14.57
CA GLN A 472 -7.97 12.01 -15.35
C GLN A 472 -6.78 12.45 -14.48
N LEU A 473 -7.02 12.77 -13.22
CA LEU A 473 -6.01 13.14 -12.21
C LEU A 473 -6.38 12.52 -10.87
N VAL A 474 -5.38 12.34 -10.01
CA VAL A 474 -5.56 11.96 -8.60
C VAL A 474 -5.20 13.15 -7.72
N THR A 475 -6.14 13.61 -6.89
CA THR A 475 -5.98 14.83 -6.08
C THR A 475 -5.83 14.52 -4.58
N ASN A 476 -5.33 15.49 -3.83
CA ASN A 476 -5.28 15.38 -2.36
C ASN A 476 -6.69 15.30 -1.74
N ASP A 477 -7.71 15.89 -2.39
CA ASP A 477 -9.10 15.81 -1.92
C ASP A 477 -9.63 14.37 -1.98
N MET A 478 -9.19 13.57 -2.95
CA MET A 478 -9.51 12.14 -3.02
C MET A 478 -8.92 11.39 -1.83
N PHE A 479 -7.67 11.67 -1.44
CA PHE A 479 -7.05 11.10 -0.25
C PHE A 479 -7.70 11.59 1.04
N MET A 480 -8.12 12.83 1.09
CA MET A 480 -8.90 13.38 2.20
C MET A 480 -10.25 12.67 2.35
N ALA A 481 -10.96 12.46 1.25
CA ALA A 481 -12.22 11.71 1.24
C ALA A 481 -12.00 10.25 1.67
N ALA A 482 -10.94 9.60 1.18
CA ALA A 482 -10.57 8.25 1.60
C ALA A 482 -10.29 8.17 3.11
N ALA A 483 -9.54 9.12 3.68
CA ALA A 483 -9.25 9.17 5.11
C ALA A 483 -10.51 9.38 5.96
N LYS A 484 -11.39 10.29 5.57
CA LYS A 484 -12.68 10.54 6.26
C LYS A 484 -13.59 9.32 6.20
N THR A 485 -13.68 8.67 5.06
CA THR A 485 -14.49 7.46 4.86
C THR A 485 -13.96 6.32 5.73
N LEU A 486 -12.65 6.07 5.71
CA LEU A 486 -12.02 5.03 6.54
C LEU A 486 -12.30 5.26 8.03
N ALA A 487 -12.12 6.49 8.53
CA ALA A 487 -12.41 6.83 9.91
C ALA A 487 -13.90 6.67 10.28
N GLY A 488 -14.81 6.97 9.34
CA GLY A 488 -16.25 6.80 9.51
C GLY A 488 -16.70 5.35 9.62
N LEU A 489 -15.94 4.41 9.06
CA LEU A 489 -16.24 2.97 9.06
C LEU A 489 -15.77 2.23 10.33
N VAL A 490 -15.03 2.89 11.21
CA VAL A 490 -14.68 2.36 12.54
C VAL A 490 -15.91 2.44 13.42
N ASP A 491 -16.41 1.30 13.89
CA ASP A 491 -17.60 1.25 14.71
C ASP A 491 -17.29 1.41 16.23
N ASP A 492 -18.36 1.52 17.05
CA ASP A 492 -18.21 1.70 18.48
C ASP A 492 -17.61 0.45 19.18
N ALA A 493 -17.78 -0.74 18.61
CA ALA A 493 -17.16 -1.96 19.14
C ALA A 493 -15.64 -1.91 18.92
N ASP A 494 -15.19 -1.46 17.74
CA ASP A 494 -13.80 -1.23 17.43
C ASP A 494 -13.18 -0.19 18.39
N LEU A 495 -13.86 0.93 18.61
CA LEU A 495 -13.38 1.99 19.51
C LEU A 495 -13.28 1.51 20.97
N ARG A 496 -14.25 0.71 21.44
CA ARG A 496 -14.20 0.17 22.82
C ARG A 496 -13.02 -0.74 23.09
N GLN A 497 -12.53 -1.45 22.08
CA GLN A 497 -11.31 -2.28 22.19
C GLN A 497 -10.03 -1.53 21.80
N GLY A 498 -10.08 -0.19 21.64
CA GLY A 498 -8.94 0.66 21.33
C GLY A 498 -8.48 0.60 19.87
N SER A 499 -9.25 -0.03 18.97
CA SER A 499 -8.92 -0.10 17.55
C SER A 499 -9.26 1.22 16.83
N LEU A 500 -8.31 1.77 16.08
CA LEU A 500 -8.48 3.01 15.31
C LEU A 500 -8.79 2.77 13.82
N TYR A 501 -8.86 1.52 13.40
CA TYR A 501 -9.19 1.10 12.04
C TYR A 501 -10.22 -0.04 12.07
N PRO A 502 -11.00 -0.26 10.98
CA PRO A 502 -11.93 -1.38 10.88
C PRO A 502 -11.19 -2.73 10.91
N ALA A 503 -11.90 -3.81 11.24
CA ALA A 503 -11.35 -5.17 11.13
C ALA A 503 -10.97 -5.49 9.68
N LEU A 504 -9.80 -6.12 9.48
CA LEU A 504 -9.26 -6.41 8.15
C LEU A 504 -10.19 -7.29 7.28
N PRO A 505 -10.97 -8.26 7.80
CA PRO A 505 -11.95 -8.99 7.01
C PRO A 505 -13.02 -8.11 6.32
N ARG A 506 -13.21 -6.87 6.79
CA ARG A 506 -14.10 -5.89 6.14
C ARG A 506 -13.44 -5.12 5.01
N ILE A 507 -12.19 -5.44 4.64
CA ILE A 507 -11.39 -4.62 3.73
C ILE A 507 -12.05 -4.39 2.36
N ARG A 508 -12.79 -5.36 1.84
CA ARG A 508 -13.51 -5.21 0.55
C ARG A 508 -14.67 -4.22 0.66
N GLU A 509 -15.40 -4.24 1.77
CA GLU A 509 -16.43 -3.24 2.09
C GLU A 509 -15.79 -1.85 2.21
N VAL A 510 -14.72 -1.74 3.00
CA VAL A 510 -13.96 -0.50 3.22
C VAL A 510 -13.46 0.08 1.90
N SER A 511 -12.84 -0.75 1.06
CA SER A 511 -12.32 -0.32 -0.25
C SER A 511 -13.43 0.18 -1.18
N ALA A 512 -14.60 -0.44 -1.15
CA ALA A 512 -15.73 -0.05 -1.98
C ALA A 512 -16.36 1.28 -1.52
N GLU A 513 -16.43 1.53 -0.20
CA GLU A 513 -16.88 2.83 0.34
C GLU A 513 -15.88 3.95 0.01
N ILE A 514 -14.57 3.69 0.17
CA ILE A 514 -13.52 4.63 -0.22
C ILE A 514 -13.58 4.92 -1.72
N ALA A 515 -13.74 3.89 -2.55
CA ALA A 515 -13.80 4.05 -3.99
C ALA A 515 -15.01 4.88 -4.43
N ALA A 516 -16.16 4.71 -3.79
CA ALA A 516 -17.33 5.54 -4.04
C ALA A 516 -17.06 7.01 -3.69
N ALA A 517 -16.48 7.27 -2.50
CA ALA A 517 -16.16 8.63 -2.07
C ALA A 517 -15.11 9.30 -2.98
N VAL A 518 -14.09 8.56 -3.43
CA VAL A 518 -13.07 9.05 -4.37
C VAL A 518 -13.68 9.36 -5.74
N ALA A 519 -14.55 8.49 -6.25
CA ALA A 519 -15.24 8.71 -7.50
C ALA A 519 -16.19 9.93 -7.44
N ASP A 520 -16.87 10.12 -6.31
CA ASP A 520 -17.71 11.32 -6.09
C ASP A 520 -16.87 12.60 -6.16
N VAL A 521 -15.71 12.63 -5.49
CA VAL A 521 -14.76 13.77 -5.59
C VAL A 521 -14.32 13.99 -7.04
N ALA A 522 -14.06 12.93 -7.81
CA ALA A 522 -13.65 13.04 -9.20
C ALA A 522 -14.75 13.71 -10.06
N PHE A 523 -16.02 13.33 -9.87
CA PHE A 523 -17.14 13.94 -10.57
C PHE A 523 -17.38 15.38 -10.12
N ASP A 524 -17.35 15.68 -8.83
CA ASP A 524 -17.55 17.01 -8.27
C ASP A 524 -16.47 18.00 -8.75
N ALA A 525 -15.24 17.54 -8.94
CA ALA A 525 -14.12 18.33 -9.46
C ALA A 525 -14.08 18.41 -11.00
N GLY A 526 -14.99 17.76 -11.72
CA GLY A 526 -14.99 17.72 -13.19
C GLY A 526 -13.83 16.93 -13.79
N LEU A 527 -13.22 16.02 -13.00
CA LEU A 527 -12.08 15.19 -13.42
C LEU A 527 -12.52 13.86 -14.04
N ALA A 528 -13.77 13.45 -13.81
CA ALA A 528 -14.34 12.23 -14.33
C ALA A 528 -15.14 12.51 -15.61
N PRO A 529 -14.86 11.83 -16.75
CA PRO A 529 -15.67 11.95 -17.96
C PRO A 529 -16.98 11.17 -17.80
N GLY A 530 -18.01 11.58 -18.52
CA GLY A 530 -19.29 10.85 -18.59
C GLY A 530 -20.32 11.29 -17.58
N VAL A 531 -21.32 10.43 -17.35
CA VAL A 531 -22.47 10.72 -16.47
C VAL A 531 -22.24 10.05 -15.12
N ARG A 532 -22.38 10.84 -14.05
CA ARG A 532 -22.30 10.34 -12.68
C ARG A 532 -23.40 9.30 -12.42
N PRO A 533 -23.08 8.10 -11.92
CA PRO A 533 -24.07 7.11 -11.50
C PRO A 533 -24.97 7.63 -10.37
N ASN A 534 -26.25 7.25 -10.38
CA ASN A 534 -27.19 7.63 -9.30
C ASN A 534 -26.79 7.05 -7.93
N ASN A 535 -26.21 5.84 -7.91
CA ASN A 535 -25.67 5.20 -6.74
C ASN A 535 -24.22 4.80 -7.03
N MET A 536 -23.27 5.63 -6.58
CA MET A 536 -21.85 5.41 -6.81
C MET A 536 -21.36 4.12 -6.14
N ARG A 537 -21.84 3.84 -4.93
CA ARG A 537 -21.45 2.64 -4.17
C ARG A 537 -21.82 1.34 -4.91
N GLU A 538 -23.04 1.29 -5.47
CA GLU A 538 -23.48 0.14 -6.28
C GLU A 538 -22.69 0.04 -7.60
N ALA A 539 -22.46 1.17 -8.24
CA ALA A 539 -21.70 1.21 -9.50
C ALA A 539 -20.26 0.74 -9.33
N VAL A 540 -19.62 1.07 -8.21
CA VAL A 540 -18.28 0.59 -7.84
C VAL A 540 -18.33 -0.90 -7.50
N ALA A 541 -19.27 -1.33 -6.66
CA ALA A 541 -19.40 -2.73 -6.24
C ALA A 541 -19.61 -3.68 -7.43
N ALA A 542 -20.36 -3.25 -8.43
CA ALA A 542 -20.62 -4.02 -9.65
C ALA A 542 -19.36 -4.24 -10.52
N GLN A 543 -18.30 -3.47 -10.31
CA GLN A 543 -17.02 -3.60 -11.02
C GLN A 543 -16.01 -4.45 -10.28
N MET A 544 -16.29 -4.82 -9.03
CA MET A 544 -15.34 -5.57 -8.21
C MET A 544 -15.26 -7.04 -8.66
N TYR A 545 -14.07 -7.45 -9.06
CA TYR A 545 -13.75 -8.85 -9.37
C TYR A 545 -14.03 -9.76 -8.17
N ASP A 546 -14.71 -10.88 -8.42
CA ASP A 546 -14.94 -11.95 -7.45
C ASP A 546 -14.28 -13.23 -7.98
N PRO A 547 -13.28 -13.80 -7.29
CA PRO A 547 -12.57 -14.99 -7.76
C PRO A 547 -13.49 -16.21 -7.74
N ARG A 548 -13.95 -16.64 -8.92
CA ARG A 548 -14.83 -17.81 -9.16
C ARG A 548 -14.33 -18.59 -10.36
N TYR A 549 -14.77 -19.84 -10.48
CA TYR A 549 -14.61 -20.65 -11.70
C TYR A 549 -15.80 -20.52 -12.65
#